data_cbc5801d3102402e3704b8a1f7ffafd2
#
_entry.id   cbc5801d3102402e3704b8a1f7ffafd2
#
_cell.length_a   1.000
_cell.length_b   1.000
_cell.length_c   1.000
_cell.angle_alpha   90.00
_cell.angle_beta   90.00
_cell.angle_gamma   90.00
#
_symmetry.space_group_name_H-M   'P 1'
#
loop_
_entity.id
_entity.type
_entity.pdbx_description
1 polymer ?
#
loop_
_entity_poly.entity_id
_entity_poly.type
_entity_poly.pdbx_seq_one_letter_code
_entity_poly.pdbx_strand_id
1 'polypeptide(L)'
;MMIASGTIINENIIVTNRHVVEDHKQFVIKFNNGEIKKAFPLPHNFPADLALLSLKKEPHQLNELPKSNKIVGKIRVIAYDQGRNANRIYNPGKVISFSDFNKYPQARIHTTAKSLPGNSGGSVVDENGELIGILASGDGNINEVIPVSLVNKIIQNTNLKHEDEFYKIGKYIKTCADNLETAFNVQKNLDIKIENNIDHYCWSSNNKQLIDQAGQTFGRLGDLEKAKKFLERSILLDPQSPNALLSLAITYHISRDLKKERPVILKLLKITPENPQVLRLGVQVAGILKDKKMTNQVLTLMEKYNKEALPLAQKFIDNAFKAN
;
A
#
# COMPACT_ATOMS: atom_id res chain seq x y z
N MET A 1 9.23 -15.59 14.46
CA MET A 1 8.73 -16.33 13.28
C MET A 1 7.65 -15.47 12.64
N MET A 2 7.86 -15.01 11.43
CA MET A 2 6.85 -14.23 10.70
C MET A 2 5.76 -15.20 10.21
N ILE A 3 4.50 -14.85 10.42
CA ILE A 3 3.33 -15.59 9.90
C ILE A 3 2.62 -14.67 8.91
N ALA A 4 2.33 -15.19 7.73
CA ALA A 4 1.60 -14.50 6.68
C ALA A 4 0.64 -15.48 5.99
N SER A 5 -0.17 -14.97 5.10
CA SER A 5 -1.08 -15.78 4.27
C SER A 5 -0.48 -16.07 2.90
N GLY A 6 -1.06 -17.06 2.22
CA GLY A 6 -0.79 -17.37 0.82
C GLY A 6 -2.05 -17.82 0.12
N THR A 7 -2.13 -17.52 -1.17
CA THR A 7 -3.25 -17.90 -2.03
C THR A 7 -2.79 -19.02 -2.97
N ILE A 8 -3.46 -20.17 -2.92
CA ILE A 8 -3.23 -21.29 -3.85
C ILE A 8 -3.78 -20.89 -5.21
N ILE A 9 -2.95 -20.90 -6.24
CA ILE A 9 -3.35 -20.58 -7.61
C ILE A 9 -3.37 -21.79 -8.55
N ASN A 10 -2.74 -22.86 -8.15
CA ASN A 10 -2.88 -24.22 -8.72
C ASN A 10 -2.37 -25.25 -7.71
N GLU A 11 -2.37 -26.54 -8.09
CA GLU A 11 -2.03 -27.66 -7.18
C GLU A 11 -0.67 -27.54 -6.50
N ASN A 12 0.28 -26.81 -7.09
CA ASN A 12 1.67 -26.77 -6.63
C ASN A 12 2.21 -25.35 -6.44
N ILE A 13 1.42 -24.32 -6.74
CA ILE A 13 1.88 -22.91 -6.70
C ILE A 13 1.00 -22.10 -5.77
N ILE A 14 1.69 -21.37 -4.91
CA ILE A 14 1.11 -20.42 -3.98
C ILE A 14 1.64 -19.04 -4.33
N VAL A 15 0.78 -18.03 -4.36
CA VAL A 15 1.18 -16.63 -4.42
C VAL A 15 1.10 -16.01 -3.03
N THR A 16 2.11 -15.20 -2.69
CA THR A 16 2.15 -14.38 -1.48
C THR A 16 2.83 -13.04 -1.80
N ASN A 17 3.09 -12.21 -0.81
CA ASN A 17 3.80 -10.94 -1.05
C ASN A 17 5.31 -11.14 -1.08
N ARG A 18 5.98 -10.28 -1.83
CA ARG A 18 7.45 -10.29 -1.96
C ARG A 18 8.13 -9.89 -0.64
N HIS A 19 7.53 -8.95 0.12
CA HIS A 19 8.00 -8.57 1.45
C HIS A 19 7.87 -9.68 2.50
N VAL A 20 7.03 -10.70 2.27
CA VAL A 20 6.94 -11.90 3.12
C VAL A 20 8.06 -12.89 2.80
N VAL A 21 8.44 -12.97 1.52
CA VAL A 21 9.46 -13.92 1.05
C VAL A 21 10.89 -13.43 1.34
N GLU A 22 11.12 -12.12 1.19
CA GLU A 22 12.45 -11.51 1.40
C GLU A 22 13.57 -12.28 0.65
N ASP A 23 14.63 -12.69 1.36
CA ASP A 23 15.76 -13.49 0.85
C ASP A 23 15.74 -14.96 1.31
N HIS A 24 14.62 -15.42 1.87
CA HIS A 24 14.49 -16.79 2.32
C HIS A 24 14.37 -17.77 1.17
N LYS A 25 15.05 -18.91 1.27
CA LYS A 25 15.11 -19.96 0.24
C LYS A 25 14.08 -21.07 0.41
N GLN A 26 13.41 -21.13 1.58
CA GLN A 26 12.44 -22.18 1.90
C GLN A 26 11.40 -21.66 2.89
N PHE A 27 10.18 -22.14 2.71
CA PHE A 27 9.02 -21.82 3.55
C PHE A 27 8.34 -23.10 4.05
N VAL A 28 7.64 -22.98 5.15
CA VAL A 28 6.72 -24.01 5.65
C VAL A 28 5.30 -23.52 5.43
N ILE A 29 4.53 -24.25 4.68
CA ILE A 29 3.13 -23.95 4.36
C ILE A 29 2.26 -24.88 5.19
N LYS A 30 1.34 -24.31 5.96
CA LYS A 30 0.29 -25.03 6.69
C LYS A 30 -1.04 -24.83 5.96
N PHE A 31 -1.64 -25.90 5.50
CA PHE A 31 -2.94 -25.91 4.83
C PHE A 31 -4.09 -25.99 5.84
N ASN A 32 -5.32 -25.65 5.41
CA ASN A 32 -6.51 -25.72 6.26
C ASN A 32 -6.85 -27.13 6.75
N ASN A 33 -6.50 -28.17 5.98
CA ASN A 33 -6.67 -29.56 6.36
C ASN A 33 -5.63 -30.05 7.39
N GLY A 34 -4.73 -29.15 7.84
CA GLY A 34 -3.63 -29.47 8.76
C GLY A 34 -2.38 -30.01 8.09
N GLU A 35 -2.39 -30.25 6.79
CA GLU A 35 -1.20 -30.69 6.04
C GLU A 35 -0.12 -29.64 6.09
N ILE A 36 1.15 -30.06 6.18
CA ILE A 36 2.33 -29.20 6.22
C ILE A 36 3.25 -29.59 5.06
N LYS A 37 3.59 -28.62 4.21
CA LYS A 37 4.53 -28.81 3.09
C LYS A 37 5.64 -27.77 3.12
N LYS A 38 6.78 -28.13 2.53
CA LYS A 38 7.83 -27.16 2.19
C LYS A 38 7.50 -26.49 0.86
N ALA A 39 7.86 -25.23 0.74
CA ALA A 39 7.75 -24.48 -0.50
C ALA A 39 9.01 -23.68 -0.76
N PHE A 40 9.26 -23.41 -2.04
CA PHE A 40 10.47 -22.77 -2.55
C PHE A 40 10.10 -21.59 -3.44
N PRO A 41 10.74 -20.41 -3.27
CA PRO A 41 10.50 -19.26 -4.13
C PRO A 41 10.82 -19.56 -5.59
N LEU A 42 10.00 -19.03 -6.49
CA LEU A 42 10.27 -19.02 -7.92
C LEU A 42 10.81 -17.63 -8.30
N PRO A 43 12.10 -17.53 -8.72
CA PRO A 43 12.72 -16.25 -9.03
C PRO A 43 12.07 -15.54 -10.21
N HIS A 44 11.90 -14.22 -10.07
CA HIS A 44 11.44 -13.32 -11.13
C HIS A 44 12.03 -11.91 -10.91
N ASN A 45 11.99 -11.07 -11.95
CA ASN A 45 12.46 -9.68 -11.88
C ASN A 45 11.33 -8.64 -12.05
N PHE A 46 10.08 -9.07 -11.99
CA PHE A 46 8.95 -8.14 -12.08
C PHE A 46 8.79 -7.34 -10.77
N PRO A 47 8.60 -6.00 -10.83
CA PRO A 47 8.71 -5.12 -9.67
C PRO A 47 7.49 -5.10 -8.73
N ALA A 48 6.46 -5.92 -8.94
CA ALA A 48 5.34 -5.99 -8.01
C ALA A 48 5.74 -6.67 -6.69
N ASP A 49 5.08 -6.28 -5.59
CA ASP A 49 5.27 -6.89 -4.27
C ASP A 49 4.58 -8.25 -4.16
N LEU A 50 4.87 -9.15 -5.09
CA LEU A 50 4.37 -10.51 -5.14
C LEU A 50 5.53 -11.49 -5.28
N ALA A 51 5.33 -12.71 -4.83
CA ALA A 51 6.22 -13.84 -5.03
C ALA A 51 5.42 -15.12 -5.24
N LEU A 52 5.94 -16.00 -6.08
CA LEU A 52 5.42 -17.35 -6.26
C LEU A 52 6.25 -18.33 -5.46
N LEU A 53 5.59 -19.25 -4.78
CA LEU A 53 6.19 -20.36 -4.06
C LEU A 53 5.75 -21.68 -4.70
N SER A 54 6.71 -22.54 -5.03
CA SER A 54 6.45 -23.89 -5.54
C SER A 54 6.51 -24.90 -4.41
N LEU A 55 5.52 -25.81 -4.33
CA LEU A 55 5.53 -26.98 -3.45
C LEU A 55 6.45 -28.10 -3.93
N LYS A 56 7.01 -27.96 -5.14
CA LYS A 56 7.98 -28.88 -5.74
C LYS A 56 9.25 -28.13 -6.09
N LYS A 57 10.42 -28.81 -5.97
CA LYS A 57 11.71 -28.18 -6.29
C LYS A 57 11.89 -27.87 -7.78
N GLU A 58 11.27 -28.63 -8.66
CA GLU A 58 11.36 -28.44 -10.10
C GLU A 58 10.21 -27.55 -10.61
N PRO A 59 10.50 -26.56 -11.45
CA PRO A 59 9.47 -25.69 -11.99
C PRO A 59 8.52 -26.48 -12.90
N HIS A 60 7.23 -26.39 -12.63
CA HIS A 60 6.17 -26.86 -13.50
C HIS A 60 5.76 -25.75 -14.47
N GLN A 61 5.10 -26.14 -15.57
CA GLN A 61 4.47 -25.17 -16.45
C GLN A 61 3.45 -24.34 -15.63
N LEU A 62 3.69 -23.03 -15.59
CA LEU A 62 2.82 -22.08 -14.91
C LEU A 62 1.73 -21.62 -15.87
N ASN A 63 0.49 -21.92 -15.56
CA ASN A 63 -0.66 -21.43 -16.33
C ASN A 63 -1.11 -20.07 -15.80
N GLU A 64 -1.47 -19.17 -16.71
CA GLU A 64 -2.06 -17.88 -16.34
C GLU A 64 -3.42 -18.08 -15.65
N LEU A 65 -3.70 -17.22 -14.69
CA LEU A 65 -5.01 -17.16 -14.03
C LEU A 65 -6.03 -16.47 -14.95
N PRO A 66 -7.30 -16.83 -14.83
CA PRO A 66 -8.39 -16.09 -15.47
C PRO A 66 -8.29 -14.60 -15.13
N LYS A 67 -8.44 -13.74 -16.13
CA LYS A 67 -8.44 -12.29 -15.91
C LYS A 67 -9.81 -11.90 -15.34
N SER A 68 -9.82 -11.35 -14.14
CA SER A 68 -11.02 -10.65 -13.67
C SER A 68 -11.22 -9.37 -14.48
N ASN A 69 -12.39 -9.22 -15.08
CA ASN A 69 -12.69 -8.10 -15.98
C ASN A 69 -13.25 -6.86 -15.27
N LYS A 70 -13.56 -6.92 -13.97
CA LYS A 70 -14.20 -5.81 -13.25
C LYS A 70 -13.67 -5.66 -11.83
N ILE A 71 -12.92 -4.59 -11.61
CA ILE A 71 -12.54 -4.12 -10.27
C ILE A 71 -13.61 -3.10 -9.82
N VAL A 72 -14.78 -3.57 -9.49
CA VAL A 72 -15.92 -2.72 -9.04
C VAL A 72 -16.74 -3.45 -7.98
N GLY A 73 -17.48 -2.69 -7.17
CA GLY A 73 -18.38 -3.25 -6.17
C GLY A 73 -17.72 -3.51 -4.82
N LYS A 74 -18.24 -4.50 -4.12
CA LYS A 74 -17.73 -4.93 -2.82
C LYS A 74 -16.77 -6.11 -3.01
N ILE A 75 -15.65 -6.04 -2.30
CA ILE A 75 -14.64 -7.09 -2.27
C ILE A 75 -14.40 -7.55 -0.84
N ARG A 76 -13.89 -8.78 -0.67
CA ARG A 76 -13.63 -9.40 0.63
C ARG A 76 -12.23 -9.98 0.66
N VAL A 77 -11.61 -9.91 1.84
CA VAL A 77 -10.35 -10.59 2.12
C VAL A 77 -10.63 -11.97 2.70
N ILE A 78 -9.90 -12.97 2.21
CA ILE A 78 -9.86 -14.34 2.76
C ILE A 78 -8.39 -14.59 3.12
N ALA A 79 -8.11 -14.71 4.42
CA ALA A 79 -6.75 -14.83 4.91
C ALA A 79 -6.70 -15.55 6.25
N TYR A 80 -5.50 -16.00 6.65
CA TYR A 80 -5.29 -16.63 7.94
C TYR A 80 -5.39 -15.60 9.08
N ASP A 81 -6.26 -15.89 10.03
CA ASP A 81 -6.43 -15.11 11.27
C ASP A 81 -5.64 -15.78 12.39
N GLN A 82 -4.53 -15.14 12.78
CA GLN A 82 -3.62 -15.67 13.83
C GLN A 82 -4.34 -15.84 15.17
N GLY A 83 -5.25 -14.92 15.52
CA GLY A 83 -5.99 -14.99 16.78
C GLY A 83 -6.96 -16.16 16.84
N ARG A 84 -7.44 -16.63 15.68
CA ARG A 84 -8.36 -17.77 15.56
C ARG A 84 -7.68 -19.07 15.12
N ASN A 85 -6.41 -19.02 14.76
CA ASN A 85 -5.64 -20.13 14.18
C ASN A 85 -6.38 -20.81 13.00
N ALA A 86 -7.06 -20.04 12.17
CA ALA A 86 -7.87 -20.53 11.05
C ALA A 86 -8.00 -19.48 9.94
N ASN A 87 -8.32 -19.91 8.73
CA ASN A 87 -8.69 -18.98 7.67
C ASN A 87 -10.04 -18.32 7.99
N ARG A 88 -10.13 -17.04 7.66
CA ARG A 88 -11.31 -16.21 7.88
C ARG A 88 -11.69 -15.45 6.63
N ILE A 89 -13.00 -15.31 6.40
CA ILE A 89 -13.57 -14.36 5.46
C ILE A 89 -13.88 -13.08 6.24
N TYR A 90 -13.23 -11.98 5.84
CA TYR A 90 -13.40 -10.70 6.50
C TYR A 90 -14.61 -9.92 5.95
N ASN A 91 -15.06 -8.91 6.70
CA ASN A 91 -16.16 -8.07 6.27
C ASN A 91 -15.82 -7.37 4.94
N PRO A 92 -16.79 -7.32 4.00
CA PRO A 92 -16.57 -6.70 2.70
C PRO A 92 -16.34 -5.19 2.81
N GLY A 93 -15.65 -4.64 1.84
CA GLY A 93 -15.47 -3.22 1.67
C GLY A 93 -15.63 -2.80 0.23
N LYS A 94 -15.65 -1.49 0.00
CA LYS A 94 -15.76 -0.89 -1.34
C LYS A 94 -14.37 -0.67 -1.93
N VAL A 95 -14.25 -0.79 -3.23
CA VAL A 95 -13.10 -0.25 -3.97
C VAL A 95 -13.18 1.27 -3.93
N ILE A 96 -12.08 1.93 -3.56
CA ILE A 96 -11.96 3.40 -3.43
C ILE A 96 -11.30 3.97 -4.68
N SER A 97 -10.15 3.40 -5.06
CA SER A 97 -9.33 3.89 -6.17
C SER A 97 -8.39 2.80 -6.67
N PHE A 98 -7.95 2.94 -7.90
CA PHE A 98 -6.86 2.19 -8.51
C PHE A 98 -6.32 2.95 -9.73
N SER A 99 -5.12 2.57 -10.17
CA SER A 99 -4.48 3.14 -11.35
C SER A 99 -4.48 2.14 -12.52
N ASP A 100 -4.07 2.58 -13.70
CA ASP A 100 -3.78 1.67 -14.82
C ASP A 100 -2.53 0.84 -14.51
N PHE A 101 -2.70 -0.46 -14.27
CA PHE A 101 -1.64 -1.39 -13.87
C PHE A 101 -0.64 -1.69 -15.00
N ASN A 102 -0.99 -1.43 -16.26
CA ASN A 102 -0.03 -1.53 -17.37
C ASN A 102 0.97 -0.38 -17.34
N LYS A 103 0.51 0.81 -16.94
CA LYS A 103 1.34 2.00 -16.80
C LYS A 103 2.07 2.03 -15.45
N TYR A 104 1.42 1.54 -14.39
CA TYR A 104 1.92 1.57 -13.01
C TYR A 104 1.94 0.15 -12.42
N PRO A 105 2.99 -0.65 -12.69
CA PRO A 105 3.03 -2.07 -12.31
C PRO A 105 3.14 -2.32 -10.80
N GLN A 106 3.34 -1.28 -10.00
CA GLN A 106 3.32 -1.36 -8.54
C GLN A 106 2.07 -0.74 -7.91
N ALA A 107 1.16 -0.20 -8.74
CA ALA A 107 -0.09 0.37 -8.24
C ALA A 107 -0.99 -0.70 -7.61
N ARG A 108 -1.85 -0.26 -6.70
CA ARG A 108 -2.74 -1.09 -5.90
C ARG A 108 -4.20 -0.76 -6.19
N ILE A 109 -5.07 -1.70 -5.86
CA ILE A 109 -6.48 -1.46 -5.62
C ILE A 109 -6.61 -1.04 -4.16
N HIS A 110 -7.12 0.15 -3.91
CA HIS A 110 -7.37 0.67 -2.57
C HIS A 110 -8.82 0.38 -2.17
N THR A 111 -9.02 -0.16 -0.96
CA THR A 111 -10.33 -0.66 -0.53
C THR A 111 -10.55 -0.47 0.96
N THR A 112 -11.83 -0.38 1.35
CA THR A 112 -12.27 -0.43 2.76
C THR A 112 -12.56 -1.87 3.25
N ALA A 113 -12.29 -2.91 2.43
CA ALA A 113 -12.42 -4.30 2.86
C ALA A 113 -11.52 -4.57 4.07
N LYS A 114 -12.07 -5.20 5.11
CA LYS A 114 -11.34 -5.38 6.37
C LYS A 114 -10.22 -6.40 6.23
N SER A 115 -9.12 -6.14 6.93
CA SER A 115 -7.97 -7.05 7.10
C SER A 115 -7.30 -6.83 8.44
N LEU A 116 -6.39 -7.72 8.82
CA LEU A 116 -5.60 -7.67 10.05
C LEU A 116 -4.11 -7.91 9.72
N PRO A 117 -3.19 -7.53 10.61
CA PRO A 117 -1.78 -7.93 10.50
C PRO A 117 -1.65 -9.44 10.32
N GLY A 118 -0.74 -9.88 9.44
CA GLY A 118 -0.57 -11.30 9.07
C GLY A 118 -1.47 -11.78 7.93
N ASN A 119 -2.39 -10.95 7.43
CA ASN A 119 -3.21 -11.29 6.28
C ASN A 119 -2.51 -11.07 4.92
N SER A 120 -1.32 -10.45 4.88
CA SER A 120 -0.52 -10.28 3.64
C SER A 120 -0.39 -11.60 2.89
N GLY A 121 -0.63 -11.59 1.57
CA GLY A 121 -0.69 -12.78 0.72
C GLY A 121 -2.05 -13.46 0.64
N GLY A 122 -3.03 -13.01 1.42
CA GLY A 122 -4.40 -13.53 1.38
C GLY A 122 -5.15 -13.19 0.09
N SER A 123 -6.12 -14.02 -0.26
CA SER A 123 -6.98 -13.82 -1.44
C SER A 123 -7.92 -12.65 -1.23
N VAL A 124 -8.13 -11.88 -2.29
CA VAL A 124 -9.20 -10.88 -2.33
C VAL A 124 -10.15 -11.25 -3.46
N VAL A 125 -11.43 -11.42 -3.11
CA VAL A 125 -12.46 -11.89 -4.04
C VAL A 125 -13.60 -10.87 -4.14
N ASP A 126 -14.29 -10.90 -5.26
CA ASP A 126 -15.53 -10.14 -5.46
C ASP A 126 -16.76 -10.83 -4.82
N GLU A 127 -17.95 -10.31 -5.11
CA GLU A 127 -19.21 -10.85 -4.59
C GLU A 127 -19.57 -12.24 -5.17
N ASN A 128 -18.99 -12.62 -6.31
CA ASN A 128 -19.18 -13.93 -6.96
C ASN A 128 -18.13 -14.95 -6.49
N GLY A 129 -17.14 -14.55 -5.70
CA GLY A 129 -16.03 -15.39 -5.28
C GLY A 129 -14.88 -15.44 -6.29
N GLU A 130 -14.90 -14.61 -7.34
CA GLU A 130 -13.81 -14.52 -8.30
C GLU A 130 -12.60 -13.79 -7.71
N LEU A 131 -11.40 -14.32 -7.96
CA LEU A 131 -10.14 -13.72 -7.47
C LEU A 131 -9.86 -12.39 -8.16
N ILE A 132 -9.90 -11.30 -7.39
CA ILE A 132 -9.59 -9.94 -7.83
C ILE A 132 -8.10 -9.63 -7.66
N GLY A 133 -7.49 -10.14 -6.59
CA GLY A 133 -6.09 -9.88 -6.30
C GLY A 133 -5.62 -10.49 -4.99
N ILE A 134 -4.44 -10.04 -4.56
CA ILE A 134 -3.73 -10.50 -3.37
C ILE A 134 -3.59 -9.33 -2.40
N LEU A 135 -4.00 -9.52 -1.16
CA LEU A 135 -3.85 -8.50 -0.11
C LEU A 135 -2.35 -8.23 0.12
N ALA A 136 -1.97 -6.96 0.17
CA ALA A 136 -0.59 -6.56 0.43
C ALA A 136 -0.44 -5.91 1.81
N SER A 137 -1.11 -4.81 2.03
CA SER A 137 -0.94 -3.97 3.22
C SER A 137 -2.20 -3.19 3.54
N GLY A 138 -2.16 -2.40 4.61
CA GLY A 138 -3.22 -1.46 4.97
C GLY A 138 -2.95 -0.81 6.31
N ASP A 139 -3.68 0.27 6.60
CA ASP A 139 -3.66 0.99 7.87
C ASP A 139 -4.88 0.66 8.76
N GLY A 140 -5.64 -0.36 8.37
CA GLY A 140 -6.89 -0.75 9.03
C GLY A 140 -8.13 -0.02 8.51
N ASN A 141 -8.00 1.14 7.89
CA ASN A 141 -9.10 1.89 7.25
C ASN A 141 -9.10 1.70 5.73
N ILE A 142 -7.95 1.86 5.12
CA ILE A 142 -7.74 1.64 3.68
C ILE A 142 -6.68 0.56 3.51
N ASN A 143 -7.09 -0.52 2.87
CA ASN A 143 -6.23 -1.65 2.58
C ASN A 143 -5.85 -1.67 1.09
N GLU A 144 -4.71 -2.26 0.80
CA GLU A 144 -4.08 -2.31 -0.52
C GLU A 144 -4.07 -3.73 -1.05
N VAL A 145 -4.52 -3.90 -2.29
CA VAL A 145 -4.63 -5.19 -2.97
C VAL A 145 -3.86 -5.13 -4.28
N ILE A 146 -3.02 -6.12 -4.53
CA ILE A 146 -2.31 -6.27 -5.80
C ILE A 146 -3.22 -7.03 -6.76
N PRO A 147 -3.57 -6.48 -7.92
CA PRO A 147 -4.53 -7.10 -8.83
C PRO A 147 -4.01 -8.42 -9.41
N VAL A 148 -4.92 -9.34 -9.67
CA VAL A 148 -4.61 -10.67 -10.23
C VAL A 148 -3.88 -10.59 -11.59
N SER A 149 -4.10 -9.55 -12.37
CA SER A 149 -3.38 -9.33 -13.63
C SER A 149 -1.86 -9.20 -13.45
N LEU A 150 -1.39 -8.71 -12.29
CA LEU A 150 0.05 -8.65 -11.98
C LEU A 150 0.59 -10.02 -11.53
N VAL A 151 -0.23 -10.92 -11.00
CA VAL A 151 0.18 -12.32 -10.78
C VAL A 151 0.55 -12.98 -12.11
N ASN A 152 -0.26 -12.79 -13.16
CA ASN A 152 0.05 -13.28 -14.49
C ASN A 152 1.35 -12.69 -15.06
N LYS A 153 1.63 -11.40 -14.78
CA LYS A 153 2.92 -10.80 -15.17
C LYS A 153 4.11 -11.47 -14.46
N ILE A 154 3.98 -11.85 -13.20
CA ILE A 154 5.03 -12.58 -12.49
C ILE A 154 5.20 -13.98 -13.04
N ILE A 155 4.10 -14.71 -13.32
CA ILE A 155 4.14 -16.02 -13.96
C ILE A 155 4.96 -15.97 -15.27
N GLN A 156 4.69 -14.98 -16.13
CA GLN A 156 5.41 -14.77 -17.40
C GLN A 156 6.88 -14.40 -17.21
N ASN A 157 7.26 -13.77 -16.09
CA ASN A 157 8.61 -13.33 -15.79
C ASN A 157 9.40 -14.29 -14.87
N THR A 158 8.82 -15.41 -14.49
CA THR A 158 9.50 -16.41 -13.65
C THR A 158 10.57 -17.15 -14.46
N ASN A 159 11.83 -17.06 -14.00
CA ASN A 159 12.96 -17.71 -14.64
C ASN A 159 14.15 -17.80 -13.69
N LEU A 160 14.86 -18.93 -13.65
CA LEU A 160 16.04 -19.13 -12.80
C LEU A 160 17.19 -18.15 -13.09
N LYS A 161 17.28 -17.60 -14.31
CA LYS A 161 18.27 -16.55 -14.63
C LYS A 161 18.14 -15.29 -13.75
N HIS A 162 17.00 -15.09 -13.08
CA HIS A 162 16.74 -13.97 -12.19
C HIS A 162 17.09 -14.27 -10.72
N GLU A 163 17.65 -15.45 -10.41
CA GLU A 163 17.86 -15.91 -9.03
C GLU A 163 18.71 -14.94 -8.20
N ASP A 164 19.87 -14.55 -8.73
CA ASP A 164 20.79 -13.64 -8.03
C ASP A 164 20.16 -12.28 -7.74
N GLU A 165 19.48 -11.70 -8.74
CA GLU A 165 18.78 -10.43 -8.58
C GLU A 165 17.61 -10.55 -7.59
N PHE A 166 16.85 -11.64 -7.69
CA PHE A 166 15.75 -11.93 -6.79
C PHE A 166 16.21 -11.94 -5.34
N TYR A 167 17.25 -12.71 -4.98
CA TYR A 167 17.75 -12.76 -3.62
C TYR A 167 18.43 -11.46 -3.18
N LYS A 168 19.12 -10.74 -4.07
CA LYS A 168 19.68 -9.43 -3.79
C LYS A 168 18.59 -8.42 -3.40
N ILE A 169 17.51 -8.32 -4.18
CA ILE A 169 16.37 -7.46 -3.85
C ILE A 169 15.68 -7.93 -2.58
N GLY A 170 15.55 -9.24 -2.37
CA GLY A 170 15.02 -9.81 -1.13
C GLY A 170 15.78 -9.36 0.11
N LYS A 171 17.11 -9.34 0.05
CA LYS A 171 17.98 -8.81 1.11
C LYS A 171 17.75 -7.31 1.35
N TYR A 172 17.54 -6.53 0.28
CA TYR A 172 17.22 -5.10 0.43
C TYR A 172 15.86 -4.91 1.11
N ILE A 173 14.84 -5.67 0.71
CA ILE A 173 13.52 -5.66 1.34
C ILE A 173 13.64 -5.97 2.84
N LYS A 174 14.32 -7.08 3.18
CA LYS A 174 14.55 -7.48 4.57
C LYS A 174 15.27 -6.40 5.37
N THR A 175 16.41 -5.91 4.88
CA THR A 175 17.20 -4.90 5.60
C THR A 175 16.40 -3.60 5.78
N CYS A 176 15.63 -3.19 4.78
CA CYS A 176 14.73 -2.04 4.91
C CYS A 176 13.67 -2.28 5.98
N ALA A 177 12.98 -3.42 5.96
CA ALA A 177 11.91 -3.74 6.92
C ALA A 177 12.44 -3.79 8.36
N ASP A 178 13.56 -4.47 8.60
CA ASP A 178 14.19 -4.57 9.92
C ASP A 178 14.58 -3.18 10.50
N ASN A 179 15.08 -2.27 9.64
CA ASN A 179 15.43 -0.91 10.07
C ASN A 179 14.19 -0.02 10.28
N LEU A 180 13.13 -0.19 9.48
CA LEU A 180 11.84 0.50 9.70
C LEU A 180 11.18 0.04 11.00
N GLU A 181 11.20 -1.26 11.32
CA GLU A 181 10.71 -1.80 12.59
C GLU A 181 11.48 -1.20 13.77
N THR A 182 12.81 -1.13 13.69
CA THR A 182 13.65 -0.49 14.70
C THR A 182 13.29 0.99 14.85
N ALA A 183 13.12 1.72 13.74
CA ALA A 183 12.77 3.14 13.74
C ALA A 183 11.36 3.40 14.28
N PHE A 184 10.43 2.44 14.20
CA PHE A 184 9.04 2.61 14.64
C PHE A 184 8.94 3.00 16.11
N ASN A 185 9.80 2.44 16.97
CA ASN A 185 9.80 2.68 18.41
C ASN A 185 10.60 3.93 18.82
N VAL A 186 11.27 4.60 17.87
CA VAL A 186 12.06 5.80 18.13
C VAL A 186 11.21 7.04 17.92
N GLN A 187 11.15 7.94 18.89
CA GLN A 187 10.40 9.20 18.79
C GLN A 187 11.22 10.34 18.17
N LYS A 188 12.51 10.42 18.47
CA LYS A 188 13.45 11.45 17.98
C LYS A 188 14.87 10.87 17.94
N ASN A 189 15.72 11.47 17.09
CA ASN A 189 17.15 11.14 17.01
C ASN A 189 17.40 9.66 16.68
N LEU A 190 16.97 9.26 15.50
CA LEU A 190 17.30 7.94 14.97
C LEU A 190 18.83 7.79 14.84
N ASP A 191 19.35 6.62 15.14
CA ASP A 191 20.77 6.30 14.89
C ASP A 191 21.09 6.50 13.40
N ILE A 192 22.18 7.23 13.10
CA ILE A 192 22.58 7.60 11.75
C ILE A 192 22.80 6.38 10.84
N LYS A 193 23.22 5.24 11.39
CA LYS A 193 23.38 4.00 10.62
C LYS A 193 22.03 3.44 10.21
N ILE A 194 21.05 3.45 11.13
CA ILE A 194 19.68 3.00 10.83
C ILE A 194 19.04 3.93 9.80
N GLU A 195 19.21 5.23 9.96
CA GLU A 195 18.72 6.24 9.02
C GLU A 195 19.30 6.04 7.61
N ASN A 196 20.62 5.86 7.48
CA ASN A 196 21.28 5.59 6.22
C ASN A 196 20.83 4.24 5.61
N ASN A 197 20.61 3.23 6.43
CA ASN A 197 20.09 1.95 5.98
C ASN A 197 18.67 2.10 5.41
N ILE A 198 17.78 2.84 6.07
CA ILE A 198 16.43 3.11 5.56
C ILE A 198 16.53 3.85 4.22
N ASP A 199 17.31 4.94 4.15
CA ASP A 199 17.44 5.72 2.90
C ASP A 199 17.97 4.84 1.76
N HIS A 200 19.00 4.03 2.00
CA HIS A 200 19.61 3.19 0.96
C HIS A 200 18.76 1.96 0.59
N TYR A 201 18.42 1.13 1.58
CA TYR A 201 17.81 -0.18 1.31
C TYR A 201 16.34 -0.09 0.94
N CYS A 202 15.57 0.83 1.56
CA CYS A 202 14.17 1.02 1.16
C CYS A 202 14.07 1.58 -0.26
N TRP A 203 14.97 2.51 -0.62
CA TRP A 203 15.04 3.02 -1.99
C TRP A 203 15.42 1.94 -3.00
N SER A 204 16.46 1.14 -2.70
CA SER A 204 17.00 0.11 -3.57
C SER A 204 16.14 -1.15 -3.65
N SER A 205 15.25 -1.39 -2.65
CA SER A 205 14.28 -2.49 -2.68
C SER A 205 13.29 -2.37 -3.83
N ASN A 206 13.07 -1.15 -4.32
CA ASN A 206 12.04 -0.80 -5.29
C ASN A 206 10.65 -1.35 -4.93
N ASN A 207 10.37 -1.53 -3.63
CA ASN A 207 9.08 -2.00 -3.12
C ASN A 207 8.23 -0.79 -2.68
N LYS A 208 7.10 -0.56 -3.36
CA LYS A 208 6.21 0.60 -3.11
C LYS A 208 5.82 0.73 -1.64
N GLN A 209 5.49 -0.37 -0.96
CA GLN A 209 5.07 -0.36 0.42
C GLN A 209 6.19 0.12 1.36
N LEU A 210 7.42 -0.40 1.17
CA LEU A 210 8.57 -0.01 1.99
C LEU A 210 9.01 1.44 1.72
N ILE A 211 8.90 1.88 0.46
CA ILE A 211 9.15 3.27 0.07
C ILE A 211 8.15 4.21 0.77
N ASP A 212 6.88 3.83 0.81
CA ASP A 212 5.82 4.59 1.49
C ASP A 212 6.05 4.65 3.00
N GLN A 213 6.34 3.51 3.63
CA GLN A 213 6.66 3.43 5.06
C GLN A 213 7.91 4.23 5.43
N ALA A 214 8.96 4.23 4.59
CA ALA A 214 10.15 5.04 4.79
C ALA A 214 9.81 6.54 4.78
N GLY A 215 9.00 6.99 3.81
CA GLY A 215 8.54 8.37 3.74
C GLY A 215 7.74 8.79 4.97
N GLN A 216 6.82 7.95 5.43
CA GLN A 216 6.05 8.18 6.66
C GLN A 216 6.95 8.20 7.90
N THR A 217 7.94 7.32 7.97
CA THR A 217 8.91 7.26 9.08
C THR A 217 9.74 8.54 9.14
N PHE A 218 10.30 9.00 8.03
CA PHE A 218 11.04 10.27 7.98
C PHE A 218 10.15 11.47 8.33
N GLY A 219 8.88 11.49 7.86
CA GLY A 219 7.92 12.53 8.21
C GLY A 219 7.62 12.59 9.72
N ARG A 220 7.45 11.45 10.37
CA ARG A 220 7.26 11.33 11.81
C ARG A 220 8.49 11.77 12.61
N LEU A 221 9.67 11.49 12.12
CA LEU A 221 10.94 11.88 12.74
C LEU A 221 11.31 13.37 12.47
N GLY A 222 10.58 14.07 11.59
CA GLY A 222 10.79 15.48 11.28
C GLY A 222 11.77 15.74 10.11
N ASP A 223 12.33 14.72 9.47
CA ASP A 223 13.10 14.87 8.24
C ASP A 223 12.16 15.02 7.04
N LEU A 224 11.65 16.24 6.86
CA LEU A 224 10.66 16.54 5.82
C LEU A 224 11.22 16.41 4.41
N GLU A 225 12.53 16.58 4.21
CA GLU A 225 13.14 16.47 2.88
C GLU A 225 13.21 15.00 2.44
N LYS A 226 13.66 14.09 3.30
CA LYS A 226 13.60 12.66 3.02
C LYS A 226 12.16 12.16 2.91
N ALA A 227 11.26 12.63 3.78
CA ALA A 227 9.84 12.30 3.68
C ALA A 227 9.27 12.66 2.31
N LYS A 228 9.48 13.88 1.81
CA LYS A 228 9.07 14.29 0.46
C LYS A 228 9.66 13.39 -0.63
N LYS A 229 10.98 13.17 -0.60
CA LYS A 229 11.69 12.31 -1.56
C LYS A 229 11.03 10.93 -1.69
N PHE A 230 10.75 10.27 -0.58
CA PHE A 230 10.18 8.92 -0.56
C PHE A 230 8.70 8.91 -0.93
N LEU A 231 7.90 9.84 -0.40
CA LEU A 231 6.45 9.90 -0.67
C LEU A 231 6.16 10.34 -2.11
N GLU A 232 6.92 11.27 -2.67
CA GLU A 232 6.84 11.62 -4.10
C GLU A 232 7.11 10.39 -4.98
N ARG A 233 8.14 9.58 -4.64
CA ARG A 233 8.40 8.33 -5.35
C ARG A 233 7.26 7.32 -5.18
N SER A 234 6.72 7.16 -3.97
CA SER A 234 5.57 6.26 -3.73
C SER A 234 4.39 6.63 -4.64
N ILE A 235 4.11 7.92 -4.79
CA ILE A 235 3.03 8.41 -5.67
C ILE A 235 3.35 8.24 -7.16
N LEU A 236 4.63 8.27 -7.57
CA LEU A 236 5.02 7.92 -8.93
C LEU A 236 4.76 6.44 -9.24
N LEU A 237 4.92 5.56 -8.24
CA LEU A 237 4.65 4.13 -8.37
C LEU A 237 3.15 3.81 -8.30
N ASP A 238 2.39 4.55 -7.48
CA ASP A 238 0.95 4.39 -7.32
C ASP A 238 0.24 5.76 -7.19
N PRO A 239 -0.10 6.39 -8.29
CA PRO A 239 -0.66 7.74 -8.28
C PRO A 239 -2.02 7.88 -7.58
N GLN A 240 -2.76 6.78 -7.38
CA GLN A 240 -4.09 6.79 -6.76
C GLN A 240 -4.08 6.29 -5.30
N SER A 241 -2.90 6.18 -4.66
CA SER A 241 -2.76 5.76 -3.25
C SER A 241 -3.26 6.84 -2.29
N PRO A 242 -4.40 6.65 -1.60
CA PRO A 242 -4.93 7.65 -0.66
C PRO A 242 -3.98 7.89 0.52
N ASN A 243 -3.37 6.82 1.04
CA ASN A 243 -2.48 6.90 2.21
C ASN A 243 -1.19 7.66 1.88
N ALA A 244 -0.53 7.34 0.75
CA ALA A 244 0.66 8.04 0.30
C ALA A 244 0.39 9.52 -0.03
N LEU A 245 -0.73 9.80 -0.72
CA LEU A 245 -1.16 11.16 -1.01
C LEU A 245 -1.43 11.97 0.25
N LEU A 246 -2.10 11.38 1.26
CA LEU A 246 -2.36 12.08 2.52
C LEU A 246 -1.08 12.35 3.29
N SER A 247 -0.18 11.39 3.37
CA SER A 247 1.14 11.54 4.01
C SER A 247 1.97 12.65 3.34
N LEU A 248 1.95 12.71 2.00
CA LEU A 248 2.63 13.77 1.25
C LEU A 248 1.99 15.14 1.46
N ALA A 249 0.64 15.22 1.46
CA ALA A 249 -0.08 16.46 1.74
C ALA A 249 0.28 17.01 3.14
N ILE A 250 0.30 16.15 4.17
CA ILE A 250 0.71 16.52 5.52
C ILE A 250 2.18 17.02 5.52
N THR A 251 3.06 16.32 4.82
CA THR A 251 4.48 16.69 4.74
C THR A 251 4.66 18.07 4.07
N TYR A 252 3.95 18.34 2.97
CA TYR A 252 3.96 19.66 2.35
C TYR A 252 3.34 20.73 3.26
N HIS A 253 2.27 20.41 3.99
CA HIS A 253 1.63 21.31 4.92
C HIS A 253 2.58 21.76 6.03
N ILE A 254 3.26 20.81 6.68
CA ILE A 254 4.25 21.08 7.74
C ILE A 254 5.43 21.90 7.19
N SER A 255 5.90 21.59 5.98
CA SER A 255 6.98 22.35 5.31
C SER A 255 6.52 23.68 4.69
N ARG A 256 5.23 24.05 4.84
CA ARG A 256 4.59 25.26 4.28
C ARG A 256 4.67 25.35 2.74
N ASP A 257 4.83 24.22 2.03
CA ASP A 257 4.81 24.17 0.57
C ASP A 257 3.38 24.01 0.04
N LEU A 258 2.53 24.99 0.33
CA LEU A 258 1.10 24.95 0.01
C LEU A 258 0.84 24.90 -1.51
N LYS A 259 1.78 25.40 -2.32
CA LYS A 259 1.66 25.33 -3.80
C LYS A 259 1.75 23.89 -4.30
N LYS A 260 2.63 23.07 -3.71
CA LYS A 260 2.73 21.64 -4.01
C LYS A 260 1.64 20.82 -3.31
N GLU A 261 1.20 21.23 -2.12
CA GLU A 261 0.13 20.58 -1.38
C GLU A 261 -1.22 20.65 -2.12
N ARG A 262 -1.54 21.81 -2.72
CA ARG A 262 -2.81 22.07 -3.38
C ARG A 262 -3.24 20.98 -4.38
N PRO A 263 -2.45 20.61 -5.40
CA PRO A 263 -2.85 19.56 -6.36
C PRO A 263 -3.04 18.19 -5.69
N VAL A 264 -2.30 17.88 -4.63
CA VAL A 264 -2.42 16.63 -3.87
C VAL A 264 -3.77 16.60 -3.14
N ILE A 265 -4.12 17.68 -2.45
CA ILE A 265 -5.42 17.81 -1.76
C ILE A 265 -6.59 17.76 -2.74
N LEU A 266 -6.52 18.46 -3.88
CA LEU A 266 -7.55 18.40 -4.91
C LEU A 266 -7.79 16.97 -5.42
N LYS A 267 -6.75 16.16 -5.47
CA LYS A 267 -6.85 14.75 -5.81
C LYS A 267 -7.50 13.94 -4.69
N LEU A 268 -7.08 14.13 -3.45
CA LEU A 268 -7.67 13.47 -2.28
C LEU A 268 -9.15 13.80 -2.09
N LEU A 269 -9.58 15.05 -2.32
CA LEU A 269 -10.99 15.45 -2.28
C LEU A 269 -11.87 14.71 -3.32
N LYS A 270 -11.27 14.13 -4.36
CA LYS A 270 -11.97 13.26 -5.33
C LYS A 270 -11.98 11.79 -4.90
N ILE A 271 -10.89 11.32 -4.29
CA ILE A 271 -10.69 9.90 -3.94
C ILE A 271 -11.36 9.56 -2.60
N THR A 272 -11.19 10.44 -1.60
CA THR A 272 -11.70 10.26 -0.22
C THR A 272 -12.40 11.54 0.26
N PRO A 273 -13.50 11.96 -0.39
CA PRO A 273 -14.16 13.23 -0.10
C PRO A 273 -14.76 13.32 1.31
N GLU A 274 -15.00 12.16 1.95
CA GLU A 274 -15.54 12.05 3.31
C GLU A 274 -14.46 12.09 4.41
N ASN A 275 -13.17 12.01 4.06
CA ASN A 275 -12.10 11.94 5.04
C ASN A 275 -11.95 13.29 5.77
N PRO A 276 -12.16 13.34 7.12
CA PRO A 276 -12.14 14.60 7.87
C PRO A 276 -10.78 15.33 7.80
N GLN A 277 -9.67 14.60 7.74
CA GLN A 277 -8.34 15.17 7.67
C GLN A 277 -8.08 15.81 6.30
N VAL A 278 -8.54 15.17 5.22
CA VAL A 278 -8.47 15.73 3.86
C VAL A 278 -9.32 17.01 3.76
N LEU A 279 -10.54 17.00 4.32
CA LEU A 279 -11.41 18.17 4.36
C LEU A 279 -10.76 19.32 5.14
N ARG A 280 -10.18 19.04 6.31
CA ARG A 280 -9.49 20.03 7.13
C ARG A 280 -8.30 20.66 6.40
N LEU A 281 -7.42 19.86 5.81
CA LEU A 281 -6.29 20.37 5.02
C LEU A 281 -6.78 21.16 3.81
N GLY A 282 -7.85 20.69 3.15
CA GLY A 282 -8.49 21.40 2.05
C GLY A 282 -8.95 22.81 2.41
N VAL A 283 -9.60 22.98 3.57
CA VAL A 283 -10.01 24.29 4.11
C VAL A 283 -8.80 25.19 4.35
N GLN A 284 -7.76 24.66 4.99
CA GLN A 284 -6.56 25.43 5.30
C GLN A 284 -5.83 25.90 4.03
N VAL A 285 -5.60 25.00 3.08
CA VAL A 285 -4.94 25.33 1.79
C VAL A 285 -5.77 26.33 0.99
N ALA A 286 -7.08 26.10 0.90
CA ALA A 286 -7.98 26.99 0.15
C ALA A 286 -8.01 28.41 0.74
N GLY A 287 -8.08 28.53 2.06
CA GLY A 287 -8.07 29.81 2.77
C GLY A 287 -6.75 30.56 2.61
N ILE A 288 -5.63 29.89 2.93
CA ILE A 288 -4.30 30.54 2.90
C ILE A 288 -3.91 30.94 1.46
N LEU A 289 -4.22 30.13 0.45
CA LEU A 289 -3.97 30.45 -0.96
C LEU A 289 -5.03 31.38 -1.57
N LYS A 290 -6.08 31.75 -0.81
CA LYS A 290 -7.24 32.52 -1.29
C LYS A 290 -7.87 31.92 -2.56
N ASP A 291 -7.90 30.58 -2.66
CA ASP A 291 -8.42 29.85 -3.82
C ASP A 291 -9.95 29.71 -3.73
N LYS A 292 -10.68 30.62 -4.35
CA LYS A 292 -12.15 30.62 -4.35
C LYS A 292 -12.77 29.33 -4.89
N LYS A 293 -12.16 28.72 -5.93
CA LYS A 293 -12.68 27.49 -6.54
C LYS A 293 -12.56 26.31 -5.59
N MET A 294 -11.38 26.15 -4.97
CA MET A 294 -11.13 25.10 -3.98
C MET A 294 -11.99 25.33 -2.72
N THR A 295 -12.16 26.57 -2.29
CA THR A 295 -13.04 26.95 -1.17
C THR A 295 -14.45 26.43 -1.38
N ASN A 296 -15.08 26.75 -2.53
CA ASN A 296 -16.42 26.29 -2.83
C ASN A 296 -16.51 24.76 -2.84
N GLN A 297 -15.51 24.09 -3.44
CA GLN A 297 -15.49 22.63 -3.49
C GLN A 297 -15.41 22.01 -2.09
N VAL A 298 -14.48 22.49 -1.25
CA VAL A 298 -14.28 21.88 0.08
C VAL A 298 -15.45 22.18 1.04
N LEU A 299 -16.03 23.38 1.01
CA LEU A 299 -17.19 23.70 1.84
C LEU A 299 -18.42 22.89 1.44
N THR A 300 -18.68 22.68 0.15
CA THR A 300 -19.73 21.76 -0.33
C THR A 300 -19.53 20.33 0.17
N LEU A 301 -18.29 19.82 0.16
CA LEU A 301 -17.97 18.49 0.69
C LEU A 301 -18.13 18.44 2.21
N MET A 302 -17.74 19.50 2.92
CA MET A 302 -17.95 19.58 4.39
C MET A 302 -19.43 19.61 4.76
N GLU A 303 -20.27 20.34 4.02
CA GLU A 303 -21.71 20.32 4.25
C GLU A 303 -22.30 18.92 4.14
N LYS A 304 -21.78 18.13 3.19
CA LYS A 304 -22.23 16.76 2.94
C LYS A 304 -21.71 15.75 3.96
N TYR A 305 -20.44 15.83 4.32
CA TYR A 305 -19.75 14.77 5.06
C TYR A 305 -19.29 15.15 6.48
N ASN A 306 -19.20 16.44 6.80
CA ASN A 306 -18.73 16.94 8.10
C ASN A 306 -19.42 18.25 8.47
N LYS A 307 -20.74 18.22 8.51
CA LYS A 307 -21.60 19.41 8.71
C LYS A 307 -21.33 20.13 10.05
N GLU A 308 -20.96 19.39 11.08
CA GLU A 308 -20.66 19.98 12.40
C GLU A 308 -19.45 20.91 12.37
N ALA A 309 -18.43 20.61 11.57
CA ALA A 309 -17.23 21.43 11.44
C ALA A 309 -17.37 22.58 10.41
N LEU A 310 -18.47 22.63 9.64
CA LEU A 310 -18.67 23.62 8.59
C LEU A 310 -18.63 25.08 9.08
N PRO A 311 -19.29 25.47 10.22
CA PRO A 311 -19.25 26.86 10.70
C PRO A 311 -17.82 27.32 11.05
N LEU A 312 -17.00 26.41 11.61
CA LEU A 312 -15.60 26.70 11.93
C LEU A 312 -14.76 26.87 10.65
N ALA A 313 -14.98 26.02 9.67
CA ALA A 313 -14.32 26.10 8.37
C ALA A 313 -14.65 27.42 7.65
N GLN A 314 -15.92 27.79 7.61
CA GLN A 314 -16.37 29.06 7.01
C GLN A 314 -15.70 30.26 7.71
N LYS A 315 -15.71 30.30 9.04
CA LYS A 315 -15.04 31.35 9.80
C LYS A 315 -13.54 31.46 9.50
N PHE A 316 -12.86 30.32 9.39
CA PHE A 316 -11.45 30.30 9.01
C PHE A 316 -11.21 30.89 7.62
N ILE A 317 -12.01 30.50 6.63
CA ILE A 317 -11.94 31.00 5.25
C ILE A 317 -12.18 32.50 5.21
N ASP A 318 -13.26 32.98 5.85
CA ASP A 318 -13.63 34.40 5.87
C ASP A 318 -12.51 35.26 6.47
N ASN A 319 -11.86 34.78 7.56
CA ASN A 319 -10.73 35.46 8.16
C ASN A 319 -9.50 35.45 7.25
N ALA A 320 -9.19 34.33 6.61
CA ALA A 320 -8.07 34.20 5.69
C ALA A 320 -8.21 35.10 4.45
N PHE A 321 -9.43 35.27 3.94
CA PHE A 321 -9.70 36.16 2.81
C PHE A 321 -9.67 37.64 3.18
N LYS A 322 -9.96 38.00 4.45
CA LYS A 322 -9.87 39.37 4.98
C LYS A 322 -8.44 39.80 5.33
N ALA A 323 -7.59 38.87 5.73
CA ALA A 323 -6.20 39.16 6.03
C ALA A 323 -5.47 39.61 4.74
N ASN A 324 -4.82 40.78 4.80
CA ASN A 324 -4.07 41.38 3.67
C ASN A 324 -2.80 40.60 3.35
#